data_6388a452a37c696ffad0f8289f63b595
#
_entry.id   6388a452a37c696ffad0f8289f63b595
#
_cell.length_a   1.000
_cell.length_b   1.000
_cell.length_c   1.000
_cell.angle_alpha   90.00
_cell.angle_beta   90.00
_cell.angle_gamma   90.00
#
_symmetry.space_group_name_H-M   'P 1'
#
loop_
_entity.id
_entity.type
_entity.pdbx_description
1 polymer ?
#
loop_
_entity_poly.entity_id
_entity_poly.type
_entity_poly.pdbx_seq_one_letter_code
_entity_poly.pdbx_strand_id
1 'polypeptide(L)'
;MNIEIHVRNYKSKMSGFYAKTAQAKDDLQSHQSALQEHIASFENRNILSKALYFFPYALRKSSMENCIEELNRKISQFPGGQNDALRVLVLESARELMLNGDRADDVLRLEQEHRILSTLFGLTGKAAESGRRALSAVHNAIDSLSDAEDLELMDAVTKSKFISSMSTIQNFSAADATAQVNQALREFQQNINERQSHWNEIKHDTLIETVDFVMDMIVDSGLVDTLGSLFSLISLSETKGKWKQLHGELEPIVNGVLAERERVSDQLSRHENEMLALKYAERAKIIPLLRSHGIEVTSEFVSSITELYAPSEKSSK
;
A
#
# COMPACT_ATOMS: atom_id res chain seq x y z
N MET A 1 -29.89 4.76 0.77
CA MET A 1 -28.97 3.96 1.59
C MET A 1 -29.53 2.56 1.80
N ASN A 2 -28.82 1.51 1.37
CA ASN A 2 -29.31 0.12 1.34
C ASN A 2 -29.04 -0.71 2.62
N ILE A 3 -28.83 -0.03 3.75
CA ILE A 3 -28.50 -0.71 5.03
C ILE A 3 -29.57 -1.73 5.44
N GLU A 4 -30.83 -1.46 5.16
CA GLU A 4 -31.91 -2.41 5.45
C GLU A 4 -31.71 -3.78 4.79
N ILE A 5 -31.15 -3.81 3.58
CA ILE A 5 -30.84 -5.06 2.88
C ILE A 5 -29.72 -5.82 3.60
N HIS A 6 -28.65 -5.13 4.00
CA HIS A 6 -27.54 -5.73 4.74
C HIS A 6 -27.99 -6.26 6.11
N VAL A 7 -28.82 -5.48 6.81
CA VAL A 7 -29.42 -5.89 8.09
C VAL A 7 -30.34 -7.12 7.91
N ARG A 8 -31.17 -7.14 6.86
CA ARG A 8 -32.04 -8.28 6.57
C ARG A 8 -31.22 -9.54 6.28
N ASN A 9 -30.19 -9.43 5.46
CA ASN A 9 -29.29 -10.54 5.15
C ASN A 9 -28.58 -11.06 6.39
N TYR A 10 -28.12 -10.16 7.27
CA TYR A 10 -27.52 -10.53 8.54
C TYR A 10 -28.53 -11.28 9.44
N LYS A 11 -29.75 -10.73 9.64
CA LYS A 11 -30.78 -11.36 10.46
C LYS A 11 -31.16 -12.74 9.92
N SER A 12 -31.24 -12.92 8.62
CA SER A 12 -31.48 -14.22 7.98
C SER A 12 -30.35 -15.21 8.24
N LYS A 13 -29.09 -14.77 8.09
CA LYS A 13 -27.91 -15.60 8.47
C LYS A 13 -27.93 -15.99 9.94
N MET A 14 -28.19 -15.03 10.81
CA MET A 14 -28.25 -15.26 12.27
C MET A 14 -29.37 -16.24 12.64
N SER A 15 -30.56 -16.12 12.05
CA SER A 15 -31.64 -17.10 12.23
C SER A 15 -31.20 -18.50 11.83
N GLY A 16 -30.51 -18.65 10.69
CA GLY A 16 -29.95 -19.92 10.29
C GLY A 16 -28.88 -20.49 11.25
N PHE A 17 -28.02 -19.62 11.80
CA PHE A 17 -27.05 -20.03 12.82
C PHE A 17 -27.73 -20.49 14.10
N TYR A 18 -28.74 -19.75 14.60
CA TYR A 18 -29.47 -20.13 15.81
C TYR A 18 -30.21 -21.45 15.63
N ALA A 19 -30.87 -21.67 14.48
CA ALA A 19 -31.54 -22.93 14.19
C ALA A 19 -30.55 -24.12 14.16
N LYS A 20 -29.41 -23.97 13.47
CA LYS A 20 -28.37 -25.00 13.43
C LYS A 20 -27.76 -25.26 14.80
N THR A 21 -27.57 -24.22 15.62
CA THR A 21 -27.03 -24.36 16.98
C THR A 21 -28.02 -25.07 17.89
N ALA A 22 -29.30 -24.76 17.82
CA ALA A 22 -30.36 -25.42 18.55
C ALA A 22 -30.42 -26.91 18.20
N GLN A 23 -30.50 -27.22 16.91
CA GLN A 23 -30.49 -28.60 16.41
C GLN A 23 -29.26 -29.39 16.89
N ALA A 24 -28.04 -28.79 16.76
CA ALA A 24 -26.83 -29.48 17.22
C ALA A 24 -26.80 -29.71 18.74
N LYS A 25 -27.41 -28.84 19.53
CA LYS A 25 -27.57 -29.03 20.99
C LYS A 25 -28.57 -30.14 21.31
N ASP A 26 -29.70 -30.20 20.60
CA ASP A 26 -30.69 -31.26 20.77
C ASP A 26 -30.11 -32.63 20.36
N ASP A 27 -29.36 -32.68 19.23
CA ASP A 27 -28.65 -33.86 18.78
C ASP A 27 -27.59 -34.30 19.82
N LEU A 28 -26.85 -33.38 20.41
CA LEU A 28 -25.86 -33.64 21.47
C LEU A 28 -26.52 -34.25 22.69
N GLN A 29 -27.61 -33.67 23.16
CA GLN A 29 -28.37 -34.17 24.31
C GLN A 29 -28.90 -35.58 24.05
N SER A 30 -29.44 -35.83 22.85
CA SER A 30 -29.93 -37.15 22.43
C SER A 30 -28.82 -38.19 22.45
N HIS A 31 -27.64 -37.86 21.87
CA HIS A 31 -26.51 -38.79 21.87
C HIS A 31 -25.91 -39.04 23.25
N GLN A 32 -25.90 -38.02 24.12
CA GLN A 32 -25.47 -38.18 25.53
C GLN A 32 -26.42 -39.11 26.30
N SER A 33 -27.72 -38.93 26.14
CA SER A 33 -28.74 -39.81 26.76
C SER A 33 -28.60 -41.25 26.25
N ALA A 34 -28.47 -41.42 24.94
CA ALA A 34 -28.28 -42.76 24.34
C ALA A 34 -26.99 -43.44 24.81
N LEU A 35 -25.90 -42.69 24.99
CA LEU A 35 -24.66 -43.20 25.54
C LEU A 35 -24.83 -43.67 27.02
N GLN A 36 -25.52 -42.89 27.86
CA GLN A 36 -25.81 -43.24 29.25
C GLN A 36 -26.64 -44.51 29.32
N GLU A 37 -27.72 -44.63 28.55
CA GLU A 37 -28.54 -45.84 28.46
C GLU A 37 -27.71 -47.05 28.00
N HIS A 38 -26.84 -46.85 26.99
CA HIS A 38 -25.99 -47.95 26.53
C HIS A 38 -25.01 -48.42 27.61
N ILE A 39 -24.42 -47.52 28.36
CA ILE A 39 -23.56 -47.85 29.53
C ILE A 39 -24.36 -48.59 30.59
N ALA A 40 -25.50 -48.04 31.00
CA ALA A 40 -26.33 -48.64 32.03
C ALA A 40 -26.84 -50.05 31.64
N SER A 41 -27.20 -50.23 30.37
CA SER A 41 -27.62 -51.53 29.83
C SER A 41 -26.51 -52.59 29.85
N PHE A 42 -25.26 -52.17 29.67
CA PHE A 42 -24.10 -53.05 29.78
C PHE A 42 -23.75 -53.37 31.23
N GLU A 43 -23.81 -52.41 32.12
CA GLU A 43 -23.50 -52.57 33.55
C GLU A 43 -24.48 -53.52 34.24
N ASN A 44 -25.72 -53.54 33.83
CA ASN A 44 -26.76 -54.41 34.37
C ASN A 44 -26.68 -55.88 33.88
N ARG A 45 -25.75 -56.25 33.01
CA ARG A 45 -25.59 -57.62 32.51
C ARG A 45 -24.77 -58.47 33.50
N ASN A 46 -25.05 -59.80 33.53
CA ASN A 46 -24.21 -60.72 34.29
C ASN A 46 -22.79 -60.86 33.69
N ILE A 47 -21.84 -61.41 34.46
CA ILE A 47 -20.43 -61.48 34.11
C ILE A 47 -20.16 -62.21 32.79
N LEU A 48 -20.81 -63.34 32.52
CA LEU A 48 -20.66 -64.11 31.28
C LEU A 48 -21.18 -63.32 30.06
N SER A 49 -22.31 -62.65 30.24
CA SER A 49 -22.90 -61.79 29.19
C SER A 49 -22.05 -60.56 28.94
N LYS A 50 -21.42 -59.97 29.95
CA LYS A 50 -20.47 -58.85 29.79
C LYS A 50 -19.25 -59.29 28.95
N ALA A 51 -18.69 -60.44 29.21
CA ALA A 51 -17.53 -60.95 28.45
C ALA A 51 -17.83 -61.15 26.94
N LEU A 52 -19.01 -61.72 26.65
CA LEU A 52 -19.42 -61.96 25.26
C LEU A 52 -19.77 -60.70 24.49
N TYR A 53 -20.31 -59.66 25.17
CA TYR A 53 -20.76 -58.44 24.52
C TYR A 53 -19.77 -57.28 24.68
N PHE A 54 -18.63 -57.52 25.27
CA PHE A 54 -17.64 -56.42 25.52
C PHE A 54 -17.18 -55.75 24.25
N PHE A 55 -16.85 -56.49 23.21
CA PHE A 55 -16.31 -55.93 21.96
C PHE A 55 -17.36 -55.09 21.19
N PRO A 56 -18.59 -55.58 20.92
CA PRO A 56 -19.66 -54.76 20.34
C PRO A 56 -20.01 -53.55 21.18
N TYR A 57 -19.99 -53.68 22.51
CA TYR A 57 -20.23 -52.55 23.43
C TYR A 57 -19.17 -51.46 23.27
N ALA A 58 -17.88 -51.84 23.31
CA ALA A 58 -16.76 -50.91 23.18
C ALA A 58 -16.78 -50.17 21.86
N LEU A 59 -17.05 -50.83 20.74
CA LEU A 59 -17.16 -50.23 19.43
C LEU A 59 -18.30 -49.19 19.35
N ARG A 60 -19.50 -49.56 19.87
CA ARG A 60 -20.65 -48.71 19.85
C ARG A 60 -20.48 -47.49 20.80
N LYS A 61 -19.85 -47.71 21.98
CA LYS A 61 -19.49 -46.66 22.92
C LYS A 61 -18.55 -45.66 22.28
N SER A 62 -17.44 -46.14 21.67
CA SER A 62 -16.47 -45.27 20.98
C SER A 62 -17.10 -44.48 19.82
N SER A 63 -18.00 -45.10 19.06
CA SER A 63 -18.71 -44.40 17.97
C SER A 63 -19.60 -43.27 18.50
N MET A 64 -20.30 -43.49 19.65
CA MET A 64 -21.12 -42.47 20.27
C MET A 64 -20.29 -41.34 20.88
N GLU A 65 -19.17 -41.66 21.53
CA GLU A 65 -18.22 -40.68 22.07
C GLU A 65 -17.64 -39.80 20.97
N ASN A 66 -17.21 -40.36 19.83
CA ASN A 66 -16.73 -39.62 18.68
C ASN A 66 -17.80 -38.67 18.09
N CYS A 67 -19.06 -39.12 18.03
CA CYS A 67 -20.16 -38.30 17.56
C CYS A 67 -20.43 -37.11 18.52
N ILE A 68 -20.38 -37.33 19.82
CA ILE A 68 -20.51 -36.29 20.86
C ILE A 68 -19.36 -35.28 20.74
N GLU A 69 -18.13 -35.74 20.55
CA GLU A 69 -16.97 -34.88 20.37
C GLU A 69 -17.09 -34.00 19.09
N GLU A 70 -17.53 -34.58 17.98
CA GLU A 70 -17.76 -33.84 16.75
C GLU A 70 -18.87 -32.78 16.89
N LEU A 71 -19.96 -33.09 17.57
CA LEU A 71 -21.05 -32.16 17.87
C LEU A 71 -20.57 -31.01 18.77
N ASN A 72 -19.80 -31.31 19.83
CA ASN A 72 -19.20 -30.30 20.68
C ASN A 72 -18.27 -29.36 19.89
N ARG A 73 -17.45 -29.91 18.99
CA ARG A 73 -16.60 -29.11 18.07
C ARG A 73 -17.43 -28.22 17.17
N LYS A 74 -18.49 -28.72 16.55
CA LYS A 74 -19.43 -27.92 15.75
C LYS A 74 -20.05 -26.78 16.55
N ILE A 75 -20.55 -27.09 17.75
CA ILE A 75 -21.16 -26.07 18.63
C ILE A 75 -20.16 -24.98 19.01
N SER A 76 -18.90 -25.34 19.28
CA SER A 76 -17.85 -24.38 19.62
C SER A 76 -17.43 -23.46 18.45
N GLN A 77 -17.71 -23.84 17.21
CA GLN A 77 -17.42 -23.04 16.02
C GLN A 77 -18.52 -22.01 15.69
N PHE A 78 -19.75 -22.18 16.20
CA PHE A 78 -20.86 -21.27 15.90
C PHE A 78 -20.63 -19.82 16.33
N PRO A 79 -20.04 -19.51 17.51
CA PRO A 79 -19.73 -18.13 17.88
C PRO A 79 -18.78 -17.42 16.90
N GLY A 80 -17.81 -18.13 16.35
CA GLY A 80 -16.92 -17.60 15.31
C GLY A 80 -17.71 -17.18 14.06
N GLY A 81 -18.61 -18.04 13.58
CA GLY A 81 -19.47 -17.72 12.43
C GLY A 81 -20.42 -16.54 12.66
N GLN A 82 -20.87 -16.32 13.90
CA GLN A 82 -21.68 -15.15 14.28
C GLN A 82 -20.85 -13.88 14.24
N ASN A 83 -19.63 -13.90 14.76
CA ASN A 83 -18.71 -12.77 14.72
C ASN A 83 -18.31 -12.42 13.28
N ASP A 84 -18.07 -13.41 12.42
CA ASP A 84 -17.79 -13.21 11.01
C ASP A 84 -18.98 -12.56 10.28
N ALA A 85 -20.20 -13.00 10.56
CA ALA A 85 -21.41 -12.41 9.98
C ALA A 85 -21.60 -10.95 10.43
N LEU A 86 -21.32 -10.66 11.70
CA LEU A 86 -21.39 -9.31 12.26
C LEU A 86 -20.29 -8.41 11.65
N ARG A 87 -19.09 -8.94 11.47
CA ARG A 87 -17.98 -8.23 10.79
C ARG A 87 -18.36 -7.84 9.36
N VAL A 88 -18.93 -8.77 8.59
CA VAL A 88 -19.42 -8.49 7.23
C VAL A 88 -20.49 -7.40 7.24
N LEU A 89 -21.45 -7.46 8.17
CA LEU A 89 -22.47 -6.42 8.29
C LEU A 89 -21.86 -5.03 8.58
N VAL A 90 -20.91 -4.95 9.50
CA VAL A 90 -20.24 -3.69 9.84
C VAL A 90 -19.47 -3.14 8.62
N LEU A 91 -18.75 -3.99 7.89
CA LEU A 91 -18.01 -3.60 6.69
C LEU A 91 -18.93 -3.11 5.56
N GLU A 92 -20.02 -3.82 5.30
CA GLU A 92 -21.00 -3.41 4.27
C GLU A 92 -21.73 -2.12 4.67
N SER A 93 -22.05 -1.96 5.96
CA SER A 93 -22.65 -0.72 6.48
C SER A 93 -21.69 0.47 6.38
N ALA A 94 -20.40 0.26 6.69
CA ALA A 94 -19.37 1.29 6.54
C ALA A 94 -19.20 1.69 5.07
N ARG A 95 -19.16 0.72 4.18
CA ARG A 95 -19.07 0.96 2.74
C ARG A 95 -20.28 1.74 2.22
N GLU A 96 -21.47 1.37 2.66
CA GLU A 96 -22.69 2.08 2.28
C GLU A 96 -22.72 3.53 2.77
N LEU A 97 -22.26 3.80 3.99
CA LEU A 97 -22.11 5.15 4.54
C LEU A 97 -21.11 5.98 3.73
N MET A 98 -19.99 5.39 3.32
CA MET A 98 -18.96 6.09 2.54
C MET A 98 -19.43 6.39 1.11
N LEU A 99 -20.24 5.51 0.49
CA LEU A 99 -20.66 5.67 -0.92
C LEU A 99 -21.96 6.46 -1.09
N ASN A 100 -22.85 6.41 -0.09
CA ASN A 100 -24.20 6.95 -0.18
C ASN A 100 -24.62 7.76 1.06
N GLY A 101 -23.69 8.05 1.96
CA GLY A 101 -23.92 8.91 3.13
C GLY A 101 -23.81 10.38 2.80
N ASP A 102 -24.08 11.23 3.80
CA ASP A 102 -24.06 12.69 3.66
C ASP A 102 -22.72 13.27 3.23
N ARG A 103 -21.64 12.52 3.41
CA ARG A 103 -20.26 12.92 3.08
C ARG A 103 -19.63 12.05 1.99
N ALA A 104 -20.45 11.37 1.19
CA ALA A 104 -19.98 10.51 0.11
C ALA A 104 -19.12 11.27 -0.91
N ASP A 105 -19.54 12.49 -1.27
CA ASP A 105 -18.80 13.33 -2.21
C ASP A 105 -17.43 13.77 -1.63
N ASP A 106 -17.36 14.08 -0.34
CA ASP A 106 -16.10 14.39 0.33
C ASP A 106 -15.14 13.19 0.31
N VAL A 107 -15.65 11.97 0.55
CA VAL A 107 -14.85 10.73 0.51
C VAL A 107 -14.30 10.50 -0.90
N LEU A 108 -15.15 10.61 -1.92
CA LEU A 108 -14.75 10.42 -3.32
C LEU A 108 -13.71 11.44 -3.75
N ARG A 109 -13.90 12.72 -3.39
CA ARG A 109 -12.94 13.78 -3.66
C ARG A 109 -11.59 13.49 -3.02
N LEU A 110 -11.56 13.21 -1.71
CA LEU A 110 -10.31 12.91 -0.99
C LEU A 110 -9.60 11.66 -1.54
N GLU A 111 -10.33 10.62 -1.93
CA GLU A 111 -9.74 9.43 -2.55
C GLU A 111 -9.15 9.72 -3.95
N GLN A 112 -9.75 10.63 -4.70
CA GLN A 112 -9.23 11.06 -6.00
C GLN A 112 -7.98 11.92 -5.83
N GLU A 113 -8.03 12.92 -4.94
CA GLU A 113 -6.88 13.78 -4.60
C GLU A 113 -5.70 12.95 -4.08
N HIS A 114 -5.96 11.98 -3.20
CA HIS A 114 -4.93 11.07 -2.69
C HIS A 114 -4.25 10.26 -3.81
N ARG A 115 -5.03 9.75 -4.77
CA ARG A 115 -4.46 9.01 -5.93
C ARG A 115 -3.55 9.90 -6.76
N ILE A 116 -3.98 11.12 -7.03
CA ILE A 116 -3.21 12.11 -7.79
C ILE A 116 -1.91 12.43 -7.06
N LEU A 117 -1.98 12.79 -5.78
CA LEU A 117 -0.80 13.10 -4.97
C LEU A 117 0.16 11.92 -4.86
N SER A 118 -0.35 10.70 -4.71
CA SER A 118 0.46 9.48 -4.66
C SER A 118 1.21 9.23 -5.98
N THR A 119 0.55 9.45 -7.12
CA THR A 119 1.18 9.33 -8.44
C THR A 119 2.25 10.42 -8.64
N LEU A 120 1.93 11.67 -8.29
CA LEU A 120 2.87 12.79 -8.37
C LEU A 120 4.09 12.57 -7.47
N PHE A 121 3.88 12.07 -6.25
CA PHE A 121 4.98 11.71 -5.35
C PHE A 121 5.92 10.67 -5.95
N GLY A 122 5.37 9.64 -6.59
CA GLY A 122 6.14 8.62 -7.29
C GLY A 122 6.95 9.18 -8.46
N LEU A 123 6.33 10.01 -9.30
CA LEU A 123 6.98 10.63 -10.47
C LEU A 123 8.05 11.65 -10.05
N THR A 124 7.76 12.50 -9.06
CA THR A 124 8.73 13.45 -8.51
C THR A 124 9.90 12.73 -7.84
N GLY A 125 9.62 11.57 -7.19
CA GLY A 125 10.65 10.70 -6.62
C GLY A 125 11.62 10.16 -7.67
N LYS A 126 11.12 9.67 -8.81
CA LYS A 126 11.94 9.23 -9.94
C LYS A 126 12.80 10.37 -10.50
N ALA A 127 12.20 11.56 -10.69
CA ALA A 127 12.90 12.74 -11.18
C ALA A 127 14.01 13.17 -10.18
N ALA A 128 13.73 13.20 -8.88
CA ALA A 128 14.70 13.55 -7.85
C ALA A 128 15.89 12.58 -7.82
N GLU A 129 15.64 11.29 -7.95
CA GLU A 129 16.68 10.27 -7.98
C GLU A 129 17.55 10.34 -9.24
N SER A 130 16.93 10.47 -10.41
CA SER A 130 17.68 10.64 -11.66
C SER A 130 18.44 11.96 -11.68
N GLY A 131 17.91 13.04 -11.09
CA GLY A 131 18.63 14.31 -10.91
C GLY A 131 19.87 14.16 -10.05
N ARG A 132 19.80 13.46 -8.92
CA ARG A 132 20.97 13.17 -8.07
C ARG A 132 22.02 12.34 -8.84
N ARG A 133 21.58 11.35 -9.64
CA ARG A 133 22.51 10.57 -10.48
C ARG A 133 23.16 11.44 -11.53
N ALA A 134 22.45 12.37 -12.14
CA ALA A 134 23.00 13.31 -13.10
C ALA A 134 24.04 14.23 -12.45
N LEU A 135 23.76 14.81 -11.28
CA LEU A 135 24.75 15.60 -10.52
C LEU A 135 25.99 14.80 -10.18
N SER A 136 25.82 13.56 -9.70
CA SER A 136 26.97 12.70 -9.39
C SER A 136 27.79 12.37 -10.64
N ALA A 137 27.15 12.09 -11.77
CA ALA A 137 27.86 11.84 -13.02
C ALA A 137 28.65 13.06 -13.51
N VAL A 138 28.10 14.28 -13.39
CA VAL A 138 28.80 15.53 -13.72
C VAL A 138 29.99 15.74 -12.78
N HIS A 139 29.83 15.49 -11.48
CA HIS A 139 30.90 15.60 -10.50
C HIS A 139 32.06 14.65 -10.83
N ASN A 140 31.75 13.38 -11.08
CA ASN A 140 32.75 12.37 -11.48
C ASN A 140 33.47 12.74 -12.78
N ALA A 141 32.79 13.37 -13.74
CA ALA A 141 33.41 13.86 -14.96
C ALA A 141 34.38 15.03 -14.69
N ILE A 142 34.06 15.94 -13.78
CA ILE A 142 34.95 17.02 -13.34
C ILE A 142 36.21 16.45 -12.69
N ASP A 143 36.07 15.44 -11.82
CA ASP A 143 37.20 14.80 -11.13
C ASP A 143 38.11 14.07 -12.13
N SER A 144 37.50 13.29 -13.07
CA SER A 144 38.27 12.58 -14.11
C SER A 144 39.07 13.52 -15.00
N LEU A 145 38.53 14.72 -15.30
CA LEU A 145 39.27 15.76 -16.05
C LEU A 145 40.36 16.43 -15.22
N SER A 146 40.14 16.59 -13.91
CA SER A 146 41.16 17.11 -13.01
C SER A 146 42.39 16.21 -12.95
N ASP A 147 42.17 14.90 -12.83
CA ASP A 147 43.23 13.90 -12.81
C ASP A 147 43.98 13.85 -14.15
N ALA A 148 43.29 14.06 -15.29
CA ALA A 148 43.93 14.10 -16.60
C ALA A 148 44.80 15.37 -16.76
N GLU A 149 44.31 16.54 -16.37
CA GLU A 149 45.08 17.80 -16.40
C GLU A 149 46.35 17.72 -15.55
N ASP A 150 46.24 17.15 -14.34
CA ASP A 150 47.39 17.00 -13.43
C ASP A 150 48.46 16.06 -14.00
N LEU A 151 48.06 15.00 -14.70
CA LEU A 151 48.99 14.10 -15.39
C LEU A 151 49.61 14.66 -16.64
N GLU A 152 48.88 15.43 -17.45
CA GLU A 152 49.46 16.17 -18.60
C GLU A 152 50.54 17.17 -18.11
N LEU A 153 50.27 17.84 -16.99
CA LEU A 153 51.27 18.71 -16.37
C LEU A 153 52.50 17.93 -15.90
N MET A 154 52.32 16.75 -15.27
CA MET A 154 53.40 15.87 -14.87
C MET A 154 54.18 15.31 -16.08
N ASP A 155 53.52 14.95 -17.20
CA ASP A 155 54.18 14.49 -18.42
C ASP A 155 55.02 15.60 -19.06
N ALA A 156 54.51 16.82 -19.08
CA ALA A 156 55.27 18.00 -19.54
C ALA A 156 56.53 18.27 -18.70
N VAL A 157 56.51 17.96 -17.39
CA VAL A 157 57.64 18.17 -16.48
C VAL A 157 58.63 16.99 -16.51
N THR A 158 58.16 15.74 -16.70
CA THR A 158 58.99 14.54 -16.48
C THR A 158 59.49 13.88 -17.78
N LYS A 159 58.93 14.23 -18.96
CA LYS A 159 59.23 13.63 -20.28
C LYS A 159 59.29 12.10 -20.28
N SER A 160 58.45 11.46 -19.52
CA SER A 160 58.43 10.01 -19.34
C SER A 160 57.40 9.35 -20.29
N LYS A 161 57.85 8.36 -21.13
CA LYS A 161 57.00 7.57 -21.99
C LYS A 161 55.90 6.75 -21.27
N PHE A 162 56.07 6.53 -19.99
CA PHE A 162 55.13 5.80 -19.12
C PHE A 162 53.89 6.65 -18.84
N ILE A 163 54.05 7.95 -18.66
CA ILE A 163 52.98 8.89 -18.35
C ILE A 163 52.13 9.14 -19.62
N SER A 164 52.71 9.16 -20.81
CA SER A 164 52.00 9.28 -22.07
C SER A 164 50.97 8.12 -22.29
N SER A 165 51.26 6.90 -21.85
CA SER A 165 50.30 5.81 -21.90
C SER A 165 49.18 5.93 -20.86
N MET A 166 49.45 6.52 -19.67
CA MET A 166 48.44 6.83 -18.66
C MET A 166 47.50 7.96 -19.11
N SER A 167 48.02 9.01 -19.76
CA SER A 167 47.16 10.09 -20.28
C SER A 167 46.21 9.58 -21.36
N THR A 168 46.60 8.59 -22.15
CA THR A 168 45.70 7.96 -23.15
C THR A 168 44.59 7.16 -22.46
N ILE A 169 44.89 6.42 -21.37
CA ILE A 169 43.89 5.68 -20.60
C ILE A 169 42.91 6.62 -19.93
N GLN A 170 43.34 7.78 -19.45
CA GLN A 170 42.46 8.76 -18.82
C GLN A 170 41.61 9.55 -19.82
N ASN A 171 42.09 9.78 -21.05
CA ASN A 171 41.28 10.32 -22.13
C ASN A 171 40.11 9.38 -22.50
N PHE A 172 40.33 8.03 -22.43
CA PHE A 172 39.25 7.05 -22.52
C PHE A 172 38.27 7.17 -21.32
N SER A 173 38.79 7.35 -20.12
CA SER A 173 37.96 7.56 -18.90
C SER A 173 37.11 8.83 -19.00
N ALA A 174 37.64 9.92 -19.53
CA ALA A 174 36.89 11.16 -19.74
C ALA A 174 35.79 11.01 -20.81
N ALA A 175 36.02 10.24 -21.87
CA ALA A 175 35.00 9.94 -22.89
C ALA A 175 33.87 9.09 -22.29
N ASP A 176 34.18 8.08 -21.46
CA ASP A 176 33.21 7.25 -20.76
C ASP A 176 32.41 8.09 -19.75
N ALA A 177 33.07 8.98 -19.01
CA ALA A 177 32.39 9.90 -18.07
C ALA A 177 31.41 10.82 -18.82
N THR A 178 31.78 11.33 -19.97
CA THR A 178 30.90 12.15 -20.82
C THR A 178 29.68 11.37 -21.29
N ALA A 179 29.85 10.10 -21.67
CA ALA A 179 28.75 9.24 -22.09
C ALA A 179 27.78 8.96 -20.90
N GLN A 180 28.33 8.72 -19.71
CA GLN A 180 27.54 8.52 -18.48
C GLN A 180 26.74 9.78 -18.11
N VAL A 181 27.34 10.97 -18.20
CA VAL A 181 26.64 12.26 -17.97
C VAL A 181 25.50 12.43 -18.94
N ASN A 182 25.74 12.20 -20.25
CA ASN A 182 24.71 12.31 -21.27
C ASN A 182 23.55 11.36 -21.03
N GLN A 183 23.83 10.13 -20.62
CA GLN A 183 22.80 9.16 -20.28
C GLN A 183 22.00 9.60 -19.05
N ALA A 184 22.67 9.99 -17.97
CA ALA A 184 22.03 10.41 -16.73
C ALA A 184 21.16 11.67 -16.92
N LEU A 185 21.61 12.63 -17.71
CA LEU A 185 20.82 13.83 -18.02
C LEU A 185 19.59 13.52 -18.88
N ARG A 186 19.71 12.62 -19.86
CA ARG A 186 18.55 12.18 -20.65
C ARG A 186 17.52 11.48 -19.79
N GLU A 187 17.95 10.63 -18.87
CA GLU A 187 17.05 9.96 -17.93
C GLU A 187 16.37 10.99 -17.02
N PHE A 188 17.11 11.97 -16.53
CA PHE A 188 16.55 13.04 -15.70
C PHE A 188 15.50 13.85 -16.49
N GLN A 189 15.83 14.29 -17.71
CA GLN A 189 14.91 15.01 -18.58
C GLN A 189 13.63 14.19 -18.87
N GLN A 190 13.78 12.89 -19.15
CA GLN A 190 12.65 12.01 -19.41
C GLN A 190 11.72 11.94 -18.21
N ASN A 191 12.26 11.79 -16.99
CA ASN A 191 11.47 11.73 -15.76
C ASN A 191 10.79 13.07 -15.44
N ILE A 192 11.44 14.20 -15.71
CA ILE A 192 10.82 15.53 -15.60
C ILE A 192 9.66 15.68 -16.59
N ASN A 193 9.85 15.26 -17.84
CA ASN A 193 8.83 15.35 -18.88
C ASN A 193 7.63 14.44 -18.57
N GLU A 194 7.88 13.21 -18.08
CA GLU A 194 6.81 12.28 -17.65
C GLU A 194 5.96 12.90 -16.54
N ARG A 195 6.61 13.46 -15.53
CA ARG A 195 5.93 14.16 -14.45
C ARG A 195 5.13 15.37 -14.98
N GLN A 196 5.72 16.19 -15.84
CA GLN A 196 5.06 17.36 -16.40
C GLN A 196 3.86 17.01 -17.30
N SER A 197 3.99 15.94 -18.09
CA SER A 197 2.88 15.44 -18.90
C SER A 197 1.70 15.02 -18.02
N HIS A 198 1.98 14.25 -16.98
CA HIS A 198 0.95 13.82 -16.04
C HIS A 198 0.29 15.00 -15.33
N TRP A 199 1.07 15.99 -14.88
CA TRP A 199 0.52 17.22 -14.31
C TRP A 199 -0.40 17.95 -15.29
N ASN A 200 0.02 18.11 -16.55
CA ASN A 200 -0.78 18.78 -17.58
C ASN A 200 -2.11 18.06 -17.88
N GLU A 201 -2.17 16.73 -17.70
CA GLU A 201 -3.41 15.96 -17.84
C GLU A 201 -4.41 16.25 -16.70
N ILE A 202 -3.92 16.40 -15.48
CA ILE A 202 -4.76 16.51 -14.27
C ILE A 202 -5.09 17.95 -13.87
N LYS A 203 -4.28 18.95 -14.24
CA LYS A 203 -4.46 20.37 -13.83
C LYS A 203 -5.77 21.03 -14.30
N HIS A 204 -6.45 20.43 -15.28
CA HIS A 204 -7.75 20.91 -15.78
C HIS A 204 -8.94 20.31 -15.01
N ASP A 205 -8.69 19.38 -14.10
CA ASP A 205 -9.74 18.80 -13.25
C ASP A 205 -9.94 19.75 -12.05
N THR A 206 -11.05 20.50 -12.05
CA THR A 206 -11.39 21.57 -11.10
C THR A 206 -11.41 21.15 -9.61
N LEU A 207 -11.14 19.89 -9.32
CA LEU A 207 -11.10 19.33 -7.98
C LEU A 207 -9.76 19.54 -7.24
N ILE A 208 -8.77 20.20 -7.85
CA ILE A 208 -7.38 20.19 -7.37
C ILE A 208 -6.87 21.60 -7.00
N GLU A 209 -7.73 22.48 -6.50
CA GLU A 209 -7.32 23.84 -6.10
C GLU A 209 -6.14 23.87 -5.10
N THR A 210 -6.03 22.86 -4.24
CA THR A 210 -4.96 22.76 -3.23
C THR A 210 -3.62 22.32 -3.80
N VAL A 211 -3.61 21.58 -4.90
CA VAL A 211 -2.40 21.08 -5.57
C VAL A 211 -1.85 22.12 -6.56
N ASP A 212 -2.71 22.94 -7.15
CA ASP A 212 -2.36 24.00 -8.12
C ASP A 212 -1.31 24.97 -7.57
N PHE A 213 -1.45 25.42 -6.33
CA PHE A 213 -0.55 26.41 -5.73
C PHE A 213 0.90 25.93 -5.61
N VAL A 214 1.12 24.63 -5.42
CA VAL A 214 2.48 24.06 -5.26
C VAL A 214 3.14 23.84 -6.61
N MET A 215 2.35 23.53 -7.64
CA MET A 215 2.85 23.14 -8.95
C MET A 215 3.09 24.33 -9.89
N ASP A 216 2.30 25.39 -9.81
CA ASP A 216 2.50 26.62 -10.60
C ASP A 216 3.87 27.26 -10.35
N MET A 217 4.37 27.18 -9.11
CA MET A 217 5.67 27.74 -8.74
C MET A 217 6.87 27.02 -9.37
N ILE A 218 6.68 25.80 -9.92
CA ILE A 218 7.75 24.98 -10.50
C ILE A 218 7.66 24.95 -12.04
N VAL A 219 6.44 24.99 -12.58
CA VAL A 219 6.20 25.08 -14.04
C VAL A 219 6.68 26.42 -14.60
N ASP A 220 6.50 27.51 -13.83
CA ASP A 220 6.97 28.86 -14.19
C ASP A 220 8.51 29.00 -14.12
N SER A 221 9.24 28.04 -13.54
CA SER A 221 10.71 28.12 -13.43
C SER A 221 11.46 27.87 -14.74
N GLY A 222 10.78 27.58 -15.85
CA GLY A 222 11.44 27.31 -17.14
C GLY A 222 12.34 26.05 -17.12
N LEU A 223 12.10 25.13 -16.20
CA LEU A 223 12.94 23.96 -15.89
C LEU A 223 13.17 23.09 -17.14
N VAL A 224 12.15 22.90 -17.97
CA VAL A 224 12.24 22.09 -19.20
C VAL A 224 13.10 22.80 -20.26
N ASP A 225 12.97 24.10 -20.39
CA ASP A 225 13.77 24.91 -21.35
C ASP A 225 15.23 25.01 -20.89
N THR A 226 15.46 25.12 -19.58
CA THR A 226 16.81 25.13 -18.99
C THR A 226 17.53 23.80 -19.21
N LEU A 227 16.86 22.65 -19.03
CA LEU A 227 17.45 21.34 -19.33
C LEU A 227 17.79 21.19 -20.81
N GLY A 228 16.97 21.71 -21.73
CA GLY A 228 17.25 21.74 -23.16
C GLY A 228 18.52 22.54 -23.49
N SER A 229 18.74 23.67 -22.83
CA SER A 229 19.96 24.49 -23.00
C SER A 229 21.21 23.79 -22.44
N LEU A 230 21.09 23.00 -21.34
CA LEU A 230 22.19 22.23 -20.78
C LEU A 230 22.72 21.16 -21.76
N PHE A 231 21.85 20.51 -22.54
CA PHE A 231 22.29 19.57 -23.59
C PHE A 231 23.13 20.22 -24.67
N SER A 232 22.86 21.48 -24.98
CA SER A 232 23.70 22.23 -25.96
C SER A 232 25.07 22.53 -25.40
N LEU A 233 25.23 22.74 -24.09
CA LEU A 233 26.51 22.95 -23.44
C LEU A 233 27.40 21.70 -23.46
N ILE A 234 26.80 20.52 -23.29
CA ILE A 234 27.52 19.24 -23.31
C ILE A 234 28.15 18.94 -24.66
N SER A 235 27.42 19.21 -25.75
CA SER A 235 27.93 18.97 -27.13
C SER A 235 29.15 19.82 -27.51
N LEU A 236 29.44 20.87 -26.73
CA LEU A 236 30.52 21.83 -26.93
C LEU A 236 31.66 21.71 -25.90
N SER A 237 31.55 20.78 -24.91
CA SER A 237 32.40 20.85 -23.75
C SER A 237 33.55 19.85 -23.76
N GLU A 238 34.72 20.34 -24.09
CA GLU A 238 35.99 19.65 -23.89
C GLU A 238 36.78 20.22 -22.67
N THR A 239 36.22 21.16 -21.90
CA THR A 239 36.92 21.83 -20.82
C THR A 239 36.22 21.69 -19.46
N LYS A 240 37.05 21.47 -18.43
CA LYS A 240 36.63 21.42 -16.99
C LYS A 240 35.76 22.60 -16.56
N GLY A 241 36.01 23.81 -17.15
CA GLY A 241 35.22 24.99 -16.87
C GLY A 241 33.75 24.85 -17.25
N LYS A 242 33.44 24.21 -18.36
CA LYS A 242 32.06 23.97 -18.82
C LYS A 242 31.34 22.92 -17.99
N TRP A 243 32.04 21.89 -17.52
CA TRP A 243 31.48 20.91 -16.60
C TRP A 243 31.12 21.52 -15.22
N LYS A 244 31.97 22.43 -14.71
CA LYS A 244 31.67 23.20 -13.51
C LYS A 244 30.44 24.12 -13.70
N GLN A 245 30.32 24.75 -14.86
CA GLN A 245 29.15 25.55 -15.19
C GLN A 245 27.90 24.67 -15.23
N LEU A 246 27.96 23.53 -15.94
CA LEU A 246 26.85 22.55 -16.00
C LEU A 246 26.42 22.09 -14.60
N HIS A 247 27.40 21.77 -13.72
CA HIS A 247 27.10 21.43 -12.34
C HIS A 247 26.37 22.56 -11.61
N GLY A 248 26.87 23.80 -11.73
CA GLY A 248 26.27 24.95 -11.08
C GLY A 248 24.86 25.29 -11.57
N GLU A 249 24.53 24.98 -12.84
CA GLU A 249 23.18 25.16 -13.39
C GLU A 249 22.25 23.98 -13.05
N LEU A 250 22.77 22.75 -12.96
CA LEU A 250 21.99 21.54 -12.68
C LEU A 250 21.61 21.44 -11.18
N GLU A 251 22.51 21.83 -10.29
CA GLU A 251 22.32 21.71 -8.84
C GLU A 251 21.05 22.41 -8.33
N PRO A 252 20.77 23.68 -8.66
CA PRO A 252 19.53 24.33 -8.22
C PRO A 252 18.28 23.66 -8.79
N ILE A 253 18.34 23.10 -9.99
CA ILE A 253 17.25 22.36 -10.60
C ILE A 253 16.94 21.09 -9.80
N VAL A 254 17.95 20.30 -9.51
CA VAL A 254 17.79 19.07 -8.71
C VAL A 254 17.30 19.39 -7.31
N ASN A 255 17.83 20.44 -6.67
CA ASN A 255 17.38 20.89 -5.36
C ASN A 255 15.92 21.37 -5.40
N GLY A 256 15.47 22.01 -6.48
CA GLY A 256 14.08 22.36 -6.71
C GLY A 256 13.16 21.14 -6.75
N VAL A 257 13.54 20.11 -7.51
CA VAL A 257 12.78 18.84 -7.59
C VAL A 257 12.75 18.11 -6.24
N LEU A 258 13.83 18.15 -5.47
CA LEU A 258 13.88 17.58 -4.13
C LEU A 258 12.95 18.31 -3.16
N ALA A 259 12.95 19.64 -3.19
CA ALA A 259 12.06 20.47 -2.36
C ALA A 259 10.58 20.23 -2.72
N GLU A 260 10.28 20.06 -4.02
CA GLU A 260 8.95 19.70 -4.47
C GLU A 260 8.51 18.33 -3.95
N ARG A 261 9.36 17.31 -4.07
CA ARG A 261 9.07 15.96 -3.52
C ARG A 261 8.70 16.03 -2.05
N GLU A 262 9.40 16.84 -1.27
CA GLU A 262 9.13 17.02 0.14
C GLU A 262 7.76 17.67 0.38
N ARG A 263 7.42 18.71 -0.39
CA ARG A 263 6.10 19.34 -0.32
C ARG A 263 4.95 18.39 -0.70
N VAL A 264 5.12 17.62 -1.77
CA VAL A 264 4.12 16.61 -2.17
C VAL A 264 3.98 15.54 -1.10
N SER A 265 5.07 15.12 -0.44
CA SER A 265 5.04 14.19 0.68
C SER A 265 4.24 14.73 1.87
N ASP A 266 4.44 16.00 2.21
CA ASP A 266 3.72 16.66 3.29
C ASP A 266 2.22 16.77 3.00
N GLN A 267 1.86 17.11 1.76
CA GLN A 267 0.47 17.15 1.34
C GLN A 267 -0.18 15.78 1.35
N LEU A 268 0.50 14.74 0.83
CA LEU A 268 0.03 13.37 0.88
C LEU A 268 -0.27 12.93 2.31
N SER A 269 0.64 13.23 3.25
CA SER A 269 0.46 12.91 4.67
C SER A 269 -0.71 13.67 5.30
N ARG A 270 -0.95 14.92 4.92
CA ARG A 270 -2.13 15.68 5.38
C ARG A 270 -3.41 15.07 4.85
N HIS A 271 -3.46 14.74 3.55
CA HIS A 271 -4.63 14.09 2.94
C HIS A 271 -4.94 12.73 3.54
N GLU A 272 -3.91 11.92 3.83
CA GLU A 272 -4.08 10.65 4.53
C GLU A 272 -4.72 10.84 5.90
N ASN A 273 -4.27 11.83 6.66
CA ASN A 273 -4.83 12.15 7.96
C ASN A 273 -6.29 12.65 7.87
N GLU A 274 -6.61 13.49 6.90
CA GLU A 274 -7.97 13.97 6.65
C GLU A 274 -8.92 12.83 6.25
N MET A 275 -8.48 11.96 5.35
CA MET A 275 -9.24 10.79 4.92
C MET A 275 -9.47 9.82 6.09
N LEU A 276 -8.45 9.58 6.93
CA LEU A 276 -8.59 8.77 8.12
C LEU A 276 -9.58 9.40 9.11
N ALA A 277 -9.47 10.70 9.37
CA ALA A 277 -10.39 11.41 10.26
C ALA A 277 -11.84 11.32 9.75
N LEU A 278 -12.06 11.47 8.45
CA LEU A 278 -13.38 11.32 7.83
C LEU A 278 -13.91 9.89 7.97
N LYS A 279 -13.08 8.88 7.66
CA LYS A 279 -13.43 7.46 7.83
C LYS A 279 -13.76 7.13 9.29
N TYR A 280 -13.04 7.70 10.24
CA TYR A 280 -13.36 7.57 11.66
C TYR A 280 -14.70 8.19 12.03
N ALA A 281 -14.98 9.41 11.55
CA ALA A 281 -16.24 10.10 11.81
C ALA A 281 -17.45 9.34 11.23
N GLU A 282 -17.37 8.89 9.99
CA GLU A 282 -18.44 8.11 9.36
C GLU A 282 -18.65 6.75 10.05
N ARG A 283 -17.58 6.11 10.45
CA ARG A 283 -17.63 4.86 11.19
C ARG A 283 -18.30 5.00 12.56
N ALA A 284 -18.10 6.12 13.25
CA ALA A 284 -18.77 6.35 14.53
C ALA A 284 -20.31 6.32 14.39
N LYS A 285 -20.84 6.59 13.19
CA LYS A 285 -22.29 6.52 12.88
C LYS A 285 -22.81 5.09 12.73
N ILE A 286 -21.94 4.09 12.49
CA ILE A 286 -22.34 2.69 12.26
C ILE A 286 -23.04 2.12 13.51
N ILE A 287 -22.48 2.37 14.69
CA ILE A 287 -23.00 1.82 15.95
C ILE A 287 -24.44 2.29 16.21
N PRO A 288 -24.75 3.60 16.24
CA PRO A 288 -26.11 4.06 16.44
C PRO A 288 -27.05 3.61 15.32
N LEU A 289 -26.56 3.52 14.07
CA LEU A 289 -27.33 3.08 12.93
C LEU A 289 -27.72 1.61 13.03
N LEU A 290 -26.81 0.71 13.34
CA LEU A 290 -27.09 -0.71 13.54
C LEU A 290 -27.96 -0.94 14.76
N ARG A 291 -27.78 -0.16 15.82
CA ARG A 291 -28.62 -0.21 17.03
C ARG A 291 -30.06 0.20 16.74
N SER A 292 -30.30 1.20 15.87
CA SER A 292 -31.66 1.57 15.45
C SER A 292 -32.40 0.44 14.70
N HIS A 293 -31.65 -0.49 14.11
CA HIS A 293 -32.17 -1.71 13.45
C HIS A 293 -32.24 -2.93 14.41
N GLY A 294 -32.01 -2.73 15.72
CA GLY A 294 -32.05 -3.78 16.74
C GLY A 294 -30.86 -4.73 16.72
N ILE A 295 -29.70 -4.26 16.27
CA ILE A 295 -28.44 -5.02 16.27
C ILE A 295 -27.48 -4.38 17.25
N GLU A 296 -27.11 -5.11 18.30
CA GLU A 296 -26.13 -4.66 19.26
C GLU A 296 -24.72 -4.91 18.74
N VAL A 297 -23.94 -3.83 18.68
CA VAL A 297 -22.52 -3.86 18.31
C VAL A 297 -21.75 -3.01 19.32
N THR A 298 -20.66 -3.57 19.86
CA THR A 298 -19.80 -2.83 20.80
C THR A 298 -18.75 -2.00 20.05
N SER A 299 -18.29 -0.93 20.69
CA SER A 299 -17.21 -0.11 20.16
C SER A 299 -15.90 -0.89 20.00
N GLU A 300 -15.63 -1.81 20.95
CA GLU A 300 -14.45 -2.68 20.90
C GLU A 300 -14.50 -3.61 19.68
N PHE A 301 -15.67 -4.20 19.39
CA PHE A 301 -15.82 -5.05 18.19
C PHE A 301 -15.57 -4.25 16.90
N VAL A 302 -16.18 -3.07 16.77
CA VAL A 302 -15.96 -2.20 15.59
C VAL A 302 -14.49 -1.79 15.50
N SER A 303 -13.84 -1.51 16.63
CA SER A 303 -12.42 -1.13 16.65
C SER A 303 -11.47 -2.27 16.29
N SER A 304 -11.89 -3.52 16.50
CA SER A 304 -11.10 -4.70 16.12
C SER A 304 -11.08 -4.97 14.60
N ILE A 305 -11.96 -4.33 13.83
CA ILE A 305 -12.06 -4.54 12.38
C ILE A 305 -11.06 -3.61 11.68
N THR A 306 -9.85 -4.10 11.46
CA THR A 306 -8.75 -3.35 10.85
C THR A 306 -9.01 -2.97 9.38
N GLU A 307 -9.80 -3.77 8.64
CA GLU A 307 -10.17 -3.51 7.25
C GLU A 307 -10.99 -2.24 7.05
N LEU A 308 -11.62 -1.73 8.10
CA LEU A 308 -12.29 -0.42 8.03
C LEU A 308 -11.31 0.73 7.76
N TYR A 309 -10.03 0.50 8.01
CA TYR A 309 -8.96 1.48 7.82
C TYR A 309 -8.10 1.22 6.60
N ALA A 310 -8.18 0.02 6.02
CA ALA A 310 -7.42 -0.30 4.83
C ALA A 310 -7.85 0.60 3.66
N PRO A 311 -6.91 1.12 2.85
CA PRO A 311 -7.24 1.76 1.59
C PRO A 311 -8.04 0.77 0.73
N SER A 312 -9.06 1.27 0.02
CA SER A 312 -9.89 0.41 -0.83
C SER A 312 -9.03 -0.17 -1.96
N GLU A 313 -8.70 -1.47 -1.91
CA GLU A 313 -7.91 -2.18 -2.93
C GLU A 313 -8.55 -2.18 -4.35
N LYS A 314 -9.72 -1.58 -4.53
CA LYS A 314 -10.49 -1.60 -5.79
C LYS A 314 -10.22 -0.44 -6.74
N SER A 315 -9.17 0.36 -6.56
CA SER A 315 -8.88 1.47 -7.49
C SER A 315 -7.65 1.26 -8.37
N SER A 316 -7.13 0.04 -8.47
CA SER A 316 -6.00 -0.31 -9.37
C SER A 316 -6.44 -1.21 -10.53
N LYS A 317 -7.57 -0.86 -11.18
CA LYS A 317 -7.92 -1.44 -12.49
C LYS A 317 -8.42 -0.36 -13.42
#